data_3066e93d002ad8e768eefd8e5da5777d
#
_entry.id   3066e93d002ad8e768eefd8e5da5777d
#
_cell.length_a   1.000
_cell.length_b   1.000
_cell.length_c   1.000
_cell.angle_alpha   90.00
_cell.angle_beta   90.00
_cell.angle_gamma   90.00
#
_symmetry.space_group_name_H-M   'P 1'
#
loop_
_entity.id
_entity.type
_entity.pdbx_description
1 polymer ?
#
loop_
_entity_poly.entity_id
_entity_poly.type
_entity_poly.pdbx_seq_one_letter_code
_entity_poly.pdbx_strand_id
1 'polypeptide(L)'
;MPRKEREKEPTQEEIKAIEKQKHLRFAQSSISAEKVVETSASRSGVTYDSIASALQDPYANVAILQQISKILYYSNGVYYRLIEEFANIPMYDLYLSPTTILGFSNKNSQVEKMNKEYEVIAQQIEKINYKYNFKWFGRMLLLYGELFLYKVEDNSGIFYKMIPNDICRVSGIMENNIYKYSIDLSRLSDEYLLATMPIPIQKLYERFNSGALNNDERLVDNYYHLEEGEAVAFLFDDGNTRTKGVPPFCYLFDKIYRIDEIESDDLESSATDALKIIHQKAPTNDEGELLMDVDILSKYHQATKRNLPKSVVITTNPLPMEVYTLQRQANASLTSTQKAYEYVYTSAGVNSELFNGSKSSGESVVNSIKTDEMVVDRLNLIFCNFINYEVKNKKKNAMWKVEMLRNTYFNKKDMQTTMRENAMVGIGKLAYLSSLGYTPLTAMSALFYEAEMQLEQYFRPLASGYNSSSEDVGRTSNENNNDTELNAPQAENATKPQ
;
A
#
# COMPACT_ATOMS: atom_id res chain seq x y z
N MET A 1 -53.42 6.00 -2.07
CA MET A 1 -52.24 6.49 -2.77
C MET A 1 -51.54 7.45 -1.81
N PRO A 2 -50.36 7.13 -1.28
CA PRO A 2 -49.63 8.09 -0.42
C PRO A 2 -48.98 9.15 -1.31
N ARG A 3 -49.11 10.40 -0.89
CA ARG A 3 -48.51 11.57 -1.55
C ARG A 3 -46.98 11.40 -1.52
N LYS A 4 -46.34 11.43 -2.68
CA LYS A 4 -44.90 11.63 -2.81
C LYS A 4 -44.55 12.98 -2.13
N GLU A 5 -43.80 12.96 -1.04
CA GLU A 5 -43.13 14.14 -0.53
C GLU A 5 -42.21 14.67 -1.64
N ARG A 6 -42.43 15.91 -2.03
CA ARG A 6 -41.51 16.61 -2.93
C ARG A 6 -40.22 16.83 -2.14
N GLU A 7 -39.15 16.27 -2.63
CA GLU A 7 -37.81 16.63 -2.18
C GLU A 7 -37.70 18.17 -2.21
N LYS A 8 -37.45 18.76 -1.06
CA LYS A 8 -37.19 20.19 -0.97
C LYS A 8 -35.94 20.51 -1.73
N GLU A 9 -36.03 21.42 -2.68
CA GLU A 9 -34.83 21.98 -3.33
C GLU A 9 -33.91 22.54 -2.22
N PRO A 10 -32.60 22.23 -2.31
CA PRO A 10 -31.65 22.68 -1.28
C PRO A 10 -31.64 24.21 -1.20
N THR A 11 -31.65 24.72 0.00
CA THR A 11 -31.60 26.16 0.26
C THR A 11 -30.27 26.76 -0.25
N GLN A 12 -30.29 28.07 -0.53
CA GLN A 12 -29.04 28.76 -1.00
C GLN A 12 -27.86 28.62 -0.02
N GLU A 13 -28.15 28.42 1.28
CA GLU A 13 -27.14 28.16 2.29
C GLU A 13 -26.57 26.76 2.20
N GLU A 14 -27.40 25.75 1.90
CA GLU A 14 -26.94 24.39 1.65
C GLU A 14 -26.11 24.28 0.36
N ILE A 15 -26.48 25.00 -0.70
CA ILE A 15 -25.70 25.08 -1.94
C ILE A 15 -24.34 25.72 -1.65
N LYS A 16 -24.30 26.84 -0.91
CA LYS A 16 -23.04 27.49 -0.51
C LYS A 16 -22.17 26.60 0.39
N ALA A 17 -22.79 25.81 1.26
CA ALA A 17 -22.07 24.84 2.10
C ALA A 17 -21.46 23.72 1.28
N ILE A 18 -22.18 23.21 0.26
CA ILE A 18 -21.69 22.17 -0.68
C ILE A 18 -20.56 22.73 -1.56
N GLU A 19 -20.69 23.95 -2.05
CA GLU A 19 -19.62 24.63 -2.83
C GLU A 19 -18.38 24.91 -1.97
N LYS A 20 -18.57 25.36 -0.72
CA LYS A 20 -17.46 25.53 0.23
C LYS A 20 -16.76 24.21 0.52
N GLN A 21 -17.52 23.11 0.63
CA GLN A 21 -16.95 21.78 0.82
C GLN A 21 -16.18 21.29 -0.41
N LYS A 22 -16.66 21.60 -1.64
CA LYS A 22 -15.92 21.32 -2.89
C LYS A 22 -14.61 22.10 -2.98
N HIS A 23 -14.61 23.37 -2.62
CA HIS A 23 -13.40 24.19 -2.60
C HIS A 23 -12.41 23.75 -1.53
N LEU A 24 -12.86 23.33 -0.36
CA LEU A 24 -12.02 22.76 0.70
C LEU A 24 -11.37 21.45 0.28
N ARG A 25 -12.03 20.61 -0.52
CA ARG A 25 -11.45 19.38 -1.07
C ARG A 25 -10.26 19.66 -1.99
N PHE A 26 -10.31 20.73 -2.76
CA PHE A 26 -9.22 21.13 -3.65
C PHE A 26 -8.04 21.74 -2.88
N ALA A 27 -8.30 22.51 -1.83
CA ALA A 27 -7.27 23.09 -0.98
C ALA A 27 -6.54 22.05 -0.12
N GLN A 28 -7.21 20.96 0.27
CA GLN A 28 -6.63 19.91 1.14
C GLN A 28 -5.48 19.14 0.50
N SER A 29 -5.46 18.96 -0.82
CA SER A 29 -4.34 18.28 -1.49
C SER A 29 -3.07 19.13 -1.49
N SER A 30 -3.22 20.47 -1.55
CA SER A 30 -2.11 21.41 -1.54
C SER A 30 -1.61 21.73 -0.13
N ILE A 31 -2.51 21.90 0.84
CA ILE A 31 -2.14 22.20 2.24
C ILE A 31 -1.49 20.98 2.92
N SER A 32 -1.90 19.75 2.58
CA SER A 32 -1.22 18.54 3.06
C SER A 32 0.23 18.48 2.59
N ALA A 33 0.51 18.94 1.37
CA ALA A 33 1.84 18.98 0.82
C ALA A 33 2.72 20.07 1.48
N GLU A 34 2.18 21.25 1.73
CA GLU A 34 2.93 22.35 2.40
C GLU A 34 3.24 22.02 3.88
N LYS A 35 2.28 21.52 4.65
CA LYS A 35 2.57 21.09 6.05
C LYS A 35 3.55 19.91 6.13
N VAL A 36 3.60 19.06 5.12
CA VAL A 36 4.58 17.98 5.04
C VAL A 36 6.00 18.54 4.82
N VAL A 37 6.14 19.59 4.03
CA VAL A 37 7.45 20.25 3.81
C VAL A 37 7.92 20.98 5.07
N GLU A 38 7.04 21.64 5.82
CA GLU A 38 7.39 22.27 7.10
C GLU A 38 7.77 21.28 8.19
N THR A 39 7.12 20.10 8.25
CA THR A 39 7.49 19.04 9.22
C THR A 39 8.77 18.32 8.84
N SER A 40 9.16 18.27 7.58
CA SER A 40 10.45 17.68 7.17
C SER A 40 11.66 18.51 7.60
N ALA A 41 11.50 19.80 7.89
CA ALA A 41 12.54 20.64 8.49
C ALA A 41 12.77 20.38 9.99
N SER A 42 11.86 19.68 10.67
CA SER A 42 11.92 19.41 12.11
C SER A 42 12.39 17.98 12.42
N ARG A 43 13.52 17.54 11.84
CA ARG A 43 14.24 16.33 12.30
C ARG A 43 14.78 16.47 13.75
N SER A 44 14.67 17.64 14.36
CA SER A 44 15.33 18.01 15.61
C SER A 44 14.75 17.41 16.89
N GLY A 45 13.75 16.52 16.81
CA GLY A 45 13.13 15.94 18.02
C GLY A 45 13.16 14.41 18.11
N VAL A 46 13.56 13.69 17.06
CA VAL A 46 13.62 12.23 17.06
C VAL A 46 15.08 11.79 17.12
N THR A 47 15.46 11.20 18.26
CA THR A 47 16.79 10.64 18.49
C THR A 47 16.68 9.11 18.53
N TYR A 48 17.82 8.42 18.33
CA TYR A 48 17.88 6.96 18.48
C TYR A 48 17.33 6.50 19.83
N ASP A 49 17.70 7.19 20.92
CA ASP A 49 17.25 6.85 22.28
C ASP A 49 15.74 7.02 22.44
N SER A 50 15.13 8.02 21.78
CA SER A 50 13.67 8.20 21.79
C SER A 50 12.96 7.08 21.03
N ILE A 51 13.53 6.60 19.93
CA ILE A 51 13.02 5.45 19.17
C ILE A 51 13.13 4.18 20.01
N ALA A 52 14.31 3.90 20.56
CA ALA A 52 14.56 2.71 21.38
C ALA A 52 13.66 2.68 22.64
N SER A 53 13.47 3.83 23.30
CA SER A 53 12.56 3.95 24.43
C SER A 53 11.10 3.72 24.04
N ALA A 54 10.64 4.26 22.89
CA ALA A 54 9.28 4.06 22.42
C ALA A 54 9.00 2.59 22.05
N LEU A 55 10.01 1.87 21.55
CA LEU A 55 9.91 0.46 21.18
C LEU A 55 9.89 -0.50 22.39
N GLN A 56 10.27 -0.06 23.58
CA GLN A 56 10.18 -0.88 24.80
C GLN A 56 8.72 -1.17 25.18
N ASP A 57 7.84 -0.17 25.00
CA ASP A 57 6.39 -0.34 25.17
C ASP A 57 5.66 0.33 24.01
N PRO A 58 5.47 -0.36 22.87
CA PRO A 58 4.87 0.21 21.67
C PRO A 58 3.45 0.72 21.88
N TYR A 59 2.67 0.08 22.77
CA TYR A 59 1.27 0.45 23.00
C TYR A 59 1.10 1.67 23.90
N ALA A 60 1.99 1.89 24.83
CA ALA A 60 2.03 3.13 25.60
C ALA A 60 2.50 4.32 24.75
N ASN A 61 3.35 4.06 23.75
CA ASN A 61 4.01 5.08 22.93
C ASN A 61 3.46 5.17 21.48
N VAL A 62 2.23 4.74 21.22
CA VAL A 62 1.64 4.70 19.88
C VAL A 62 1.76 6.05 19.15
N ALA A 63 1.44 7.15 19.81
CA ALA A 63 1.49 8.48 19.18
C ALA A 63 2.90 8.86 18.71
N ILE A 64 3.93 8.51 19.52
CA ILE A 64 5.33 8.74 19.18
C ILE A 64 5.73 7.87 17.99
N LEU A 65 5.37 6.59 18.00
CA LEU A 65 5.67 5.67 16.91
C LEU A 65 4.98 6.06 15.60
N GLN A 66 3.75 6.55 15.64
CA GLN A 66 3.03 7.07 14.48
C GLN A 66 3.70 8.33 13.91
N GLN A 67 4.21 9.21 14.79
CA GLN A 67 4.96 10.39 14.38
C GLN A 67 6.30 10.00 13.73
N ILE A 68 7.03 9.06 14.33
CA ILE A 68 8.29 8.53 13.78
C ILE A 68 8.02 7.89 12.40
N SER A 69 6.99 7.04 12.30
CA SER A 69 6.58 6.42 11.03
C SER A 69 6.34 7.46 9.95
N LYS A 70 5.60 8.52 10.26
CA LYS A 70 5.35 9.63 9.35
C LYS A 70 6.63 10.34 8.91
N ILE A 71 7.53 10.62 9.84
CA ILE A 71 8.82 11.26 9.56
C ILE A 71 9.66 10.37 8.63
N LEU A 72 9.80 9.09 8.96
CA LEU A 72 10.56 8.13 8.15
C LEU A 72 9.96 7.96 6.75
N TYR A 73 8.64 7.93 6.61
CA TYR A 73 7.98 7.82 5.31
C TYR A 73 8.36 8.96 4.36
N TYR A 74 8.49 10.18 4.85
CA TYR A 74 8.86 11.34 4.02
C TYR A 74 10.36 11.61 3.93
N SER A 75 11.16 11.07 4.84
CA SER A 75 12.60 11.36 4.91
C SER A 75 13.48 10.20 4.46
N ASN A 76 12.99 8.96 4.51
CA ASN A 76 13.80 7.78 4.20
C ASN A 76 13.20 6.98 3.04
N GLY A 77 13.96 6.85 1.95
CA GLY A 77 13.49 6.19 0.72
C GLY A 77 13.22 4.70 0.89
N VAL A 78 13.89 4.02 1.81
CA VAL A 78 13.68 2.59 2.09
C VAL A 78 12.33 2.36 2.74
N TYR A 79 12.02 3.14 3.78
CA TYR A 79 10.74 3.04 4.47
C TYR A 79 9.57 3.45 3.58
N TYR A 80 9.73 4.54 2.81
CA TYR A 80 8.76 4.95 1.80
C TYR A 80 8.43 3.81 0.84
N ARG A 81 9.47 3.18 0.27
CA ARG A 81 9.32 2.11 -0.70
C ARG A 81 8.65 0.87 -0.09
N LEU A 82 9.01 0.52 1.14
CA LEU A 82 8.41 -0.59 1.88
C LEU A 82 6.90 -0.39 2.06
N ILE A 83 6.48 0.76 2.54
CA ILE A 83 5.04 1.08 2.72
C ILE A 83 4.30 1.07 1.39
N GLU A 84 4.85 1.70 0.34
CA GLU A 84 4.22 1.74 -0.98
C GLU A 84 4.13 0.35 -1.62
N GLU A 85 5.15 -0.49 -1.47
CA GLU A 85 5.16 -1.85 -1.98
C GLU A 85 3.99 -2.64 -1.36
N PHE A 86 3.95 -2.77 -0.05
CA PHE A 86 2.89 -3.53 0.63
C PHE A 86 1.48 -2.98 0.40
N ALA A 87 1.33 -1.66 0.24
CA ALA A 87 0.04 -1.05 -0.06
C ALA A 87 -0.45 -1.33 -1.49
N ASN A 88 0.48 -1.58 -2.44
CA ASN A 88 0.17 -1.74 -3.86
C ASN A 88 0.23 -3.19 -4.37
N ILE A 89 0.85 -4.12 -3.63
CA ILE A 89 0.87 -5.55 -3.97
C ILE A 89 -0.55 -6.13 -4.14
N PRO A 90 -1.53 -5.87 -3.24
CA PRO A 90 -2.88 -6.40 -3.40
C PRO A 90 -3.60 -5.80 -4.61
N MET A 91 -4.23 -6.64 -5.41
CA MET A 91 -5.03 -6.20 -6.56
C MET A 91 -6.46 -5.82 -6.16
N TYR A 92 -6.91 -6.26 -4.98
CA TYR A 92 -8.26 -6.05 -4.44
C TYR A 92 -9.37 -6.49 -5.41
N ASP A 93 -9.14 -7.56 -6.15
CA ASP A 93 -10.15 -8.15 -7.01
C ASP A 93 -11.19 -8.87 -6.16
N LEU A 94 -12.47 -8.56 -6.38
CA LEU A 94 -13.57 -9.09 -5.58
C LEU A 94 -14.75 -9.52 -6.45
N TYR A 95 -15.53 -10.46 -5.97
CA TYR A 95 -16.76 -10.90 -6.60
C TYR A 95 -17.89 -11.11 -5.59
N LEU A 96 -19.12 -11.16 -6.07
CA LEU A 96 -20.28 -11.45 -5.24
C LEU A 96 -20.58 -12.95 -5.23
N SER A 97 -20.67 -13.51 -4.05
CA SER A 97 -21.02 -14.90 -3.79
C SER A 97 -22.41 -14.98 -3.11
N PRO A 98 -23.29 -15.89 -3.50
CA PRO A 98 -24.60 -16.01 -2.88
C PRO A 98 -24.48 -16.56 -1.46
N THR A 99 -25.26 -15.99 -0.53
CA THR A 99 -25.38 -16.49 0.86
C THR A 99 -26.57 -17.42 1.04
N THR A 100 -27.48 -17.45 0.06
CA THR A 100 -28.71 -18.23 0.14
C THR A 100 -28.59 -19.47 -0.74
N ILE A 101 -28.88 -20.63 -0.18
CA ILE A 101 -28.99 -21.87 -0.95
C ILE A 101 -30.32 -21.85 -1.69
N LEU A 102 -30.27 -21.75 -3.00
CA LEU A 102 -31.44 -21.97 -3.85
C LEU A 102 -31.75 -23.48 -3.83
N GLY A 103 -32.91 -23.86 -3.31
CA GLY A 103 -33.36 -25.24 -3.44
C GLY A 103 -33.50 -25.62 -4.93
N PHE A 104 -33.41 -26.93 -5.25
CA PHE A 104 -33.49 -27.45 -6.62
C PHE A 104 -34.81 -27.14 -7.34
N SER A 105 -35.81 -26.62 -6.64
CA SER A 105 -37.04 -26.14 -7.26
C SER A 105 -36.86 -24.69 -7.70
N ASN A 106 -36.60 -24.47 -8.99
CA ASN A 106 -36.47 -23.14 -9.60
C ASN A 106 -37.78 -22.34 -9.46
N LYS A 107 -37.80 -21.45 -8.46
CA LYS A 107 -38.81 -20.39 -8.42
C LYS A 107 -38.24 -19.20 -9.15
N ASN A 108 -38.62 -18.96 -10.40
CA ASN A 108 -38.17 -17.82 -11.22
C ASN A 108 -38.21 -16.49 -10.47
N SER A 109 -39.23 -16.28 -9.62
CA SER A 109 -39.38 -15.08 -8.81
C SER A 109 -38.24 -14.88 -7.76
N GLN A 110 -37.61 -15.95 -7.27
CA GLN A 110 -36.51 -15.86 -6.33
C GLN A 110 -35.21 -15.51 -7.04
N VAL A 111 -35.01 -16.04 -8.26
CA VAL A 111 -33.84 -15.70 -9.09
C VAL A 111 -33.92 -14.23 -9.53
N GLU A 112 -35.07 -13.74 -9.95
CA GLU A 112 -35.27 -12.34 -10.31
C GLU A 112 -35.00 -11.40 -9.14
N LYS A 113 -35.43 -11.79 -7.93
CA LYS A 113 -35.13 -11.03 -6.70
C LYS A 113 -33.62 -10.99 -6.40
N MET A 114 -32.92 -12.10 -6.55
CA MET A 114 -31.48 -12.17 -6.38
C MET A 114 -30.74 -11.32 -7.40
N ASN A 115 -31.16 -11.34 -8.67
CA ASN A 115 -30.53 -10.54 -9.72
C ASN A 115 -30.69 -9.03 -9.48
N LYS A 116 -31.90 -8.58 -9.09
CA LYS A 116 -32.14 -7.17 -8.72
C LYS A 116 -31.32 -6.75 -7.51
N GLU A 117 -31.15 -7.65 -6.56
CA GLU A 117 -30.32 -7.38 -5.40
C GLU A 117 -28.83 -7.32 -5.74
N TYR A 118 -28.36 -8.23 -6.62
CA TYR A 118 -27.01 -8.21 -7.15
C TYR A 118 -26.68 -6.85 -7.76
N GLU A 119 -27.56 -6.33 -8.61
CA GLU A 119 -27.38 -5.04 -9.27
C GLU A 119 -27.25 -3.90 -8.26
N VAL A 120 -28.12 -3.83 -7.26
CA VAL A 120 -28.08 -2.79 -6.21
C VAL A 120 -26.78 -2.85 -5.43
N ILE A 121 -26.34 -4.05 -5.05
CA ILE A 121 -25.09 -4.25 -4.29
C ILE A 121 -23.88 -3.92 -5.17
N ALA A 122 -23.87 -4.38 -6.43
CA ALA A 122 -22.79 -4.10 -7.36
C ALA A 122 -22.63 -2.59 -7.62
N GLN A 123 -23.75 -1.86 -7.79
CA GLN A 123 -23.75 -0.39 -7.92
C GLN A 123 -23.21 0.30 -6.65
N GLN A 124 -23.56 -0.22 -5.45
CA GLN A 124 -23.04 0.33 -4.20
C GLN A 124 -21.52 0.12 -4.08
N ILE A 125 -21.02 -1.06 -4.46
CA ILE A 125 -19.59 -1.36 -4.48
C ILE A 125 -18.85 -0.44 -5.44
N GLU A 126 -19.42 -0.17 -6.63
CA GLU A 126 -18.83 0.73 -7.61
C GLU A 126 -18.71 2.17 -7.08
N LYS A 127 -19.75 2.67 -6.37
CA LYS A 127 -19.72 4.00 -5.72
C LYS A 127 -18.60 4.16 -4.71
N ILE A 128 -18.16 3.07 -4.07
CA ILE A 128 -17.06 3.09 -3.08
C ILE A 128 -15.71 3.33 -3.77
N ASN A 129 -15.59 3.06 -5.07
CA ASN A 129 -14.32 3.11 -5.81
C ASN A 129 -13.19 2.35 -5.06
N TYR A 130 -13.51 1.12 -4.67
CA TYR A 130 -12.73 0.34 -3.72
C TYR A 130 -11.28 0.10 -4.17
N LYS A 131 -11.02 -0.12 -5.47
CA LYS A 131 -9.65 -0.37 -5.98
C LYS A 131 -8.71 0.82 -5.71
N TYR A 132 -9.21 2.04 -5.79
CA TYR A 132 -8.47 3.24 -5.47
C TYR A 132 -8.36 3.46 -3.96
N ASN A 133 -9.50 3.41 -3.27
CA ASN A 133 -9.56 3.70 -1.85
C ASN A 133 -8.80 2.69 -1.00
N PHE A 134 -8.81 1.41 -1.35
CA PHE A 134 -8.11 0.39 -0.57
C PHE A 134 -6.60 0.51 -0.63
N LYS A 135 -6.04 0.95 -1.75
CA LYS A 135 -4.61 1.27 -1.83
C LYS A 135 -4.24 2.43 -0.91
N TRP A 136 -5.07 3.45 -0.89
CA TRP A 136 -4.89 4.57 0.02
C TRP A 136 -5.11 4.18 1.49
N PHE A 137 -6.18 3.43 1.80
CA PHE A 137 -6.43 2.93 3.15
C PHE A 137 -5.31 2.01 3.62
N GLY A 138 -4.85 1.10 2.77
CA GLY A 138 -3.72 0.21 3.06
C GLY A 138 -2.45 0.96 3.40
N ARG A 139 -2.11 1.98 2.60
CA ARG A 139 -0.98 2.87 2.88
C ARG A 139 -1.10 3.52 4.25
N MET A 140 -2.25 4.13 4.56
CA MET A 140 -2.46 4.80 5.85
C MET A 140 -2.46 3.81 7.02
N LEU A 141 -3.04 2.62 6.82
CA LEU A 141 -3.08 1.58 7.83
C LEU A 141 -1.68 1.01 8.11
N LEU A 142 -0.85 0.82 7.08
CA LEU A 142 0.55 0.41 7.24
C LEU A 142 1.41 1.50 7.88
N LEU A 143 1.08 2.76 7.62
CA LEU A 143 1.83 3.90 8.16
C LEU A 143 1.53 4.14 9.64
N TYR A 144 0.27 4.03 10.04
CA TYR A 144 -0.17 4.41 11.38
C TYR A 144 -0.59 3.23 12.26
N GLY A 145 -0.85 2.04 11.68
CA GLY A 145 -1.40 0.89 12.39
C GLY A 145 -2.90 0.99 12.66
N GLU A 146 -3.48 2.17 12.50
CA GLU A 146 -4.91 2.45 12.66
C GLU A 146 -5.35 3.52 11.66
N LEU A 147 -6.64 3.49 11.31
CA LEU A 147 -7.22 4.43 10.36
C LEU A 147 -8.66 4.72 10.75
N PHE A 148 -8.97 5.99 10.97
CA PHE A 148 -10.32 6.48 11.30
C PHE A 148 -10.90 7.22 10.11
N LEU A 149 -12.02 6.72 9.60
CA LEU A 149 -12.70 7.25 8.43
C LEU A 149 -14.09 7.73 8.79
N TYR A 150 -14.45 8.90 8.28
CA TYR A 150 -15.81 9.39 8.27
C TYR A 150 -16.36 9.30 6.84
N LYS A 151 -17.47 8.58 6.69
CA LYS A 151 -18.15 8.38 5.42
C LYS A 151 -19.02 9.57 5.10
N VAL A 152 -18.90 10.08 3.89
CA VAL A 152 -19.80 11.08 3.32
C VAL A 152 -20.39 10.51 2.04
N GLU A 153 -21.70 10.33 2.00
CA GLU A 153 -22.42 9.83 0.81
C GLU A 153 -23.20 10.99 0.19
N ASP A 154 -23.02 11.18 -1.12
CA ASP A 154 -23.79 12.12 -1.91
C ASP A 154 -24.27 11.49 -3.23
N ASN A 155 -24.97 12.26 -4.08
CA ASN A 155 -25.45 11.76 -5.36
C ASN A 155 -24.34 11.37 -6.34
N SER A 156 -23.12 11.88 -6.15
CA SER A 156 -21.95 11.63 -7.00
C SER A 156 -21.14 10.41 -6.60
N GLY A 157 -21.29 9.96 -5.34
CA GLY A 157 -20.56 8.79 -4.84
C GLY A 157 -20.41 8.73 -3.33
N ILE A 158 -19.51 7.87 -2.89
CA ILE A 158 -19.15 7.71 -1.49
C ILE A 158 -17.72 8.19 -1.31
N PHE A 159 -17.53 9.09 -0.38
CA PHE A 159 -16.23 9.67 -0.04
C PHE A 159 -15.89 9.34 1.40
N TYR A 160 -14.62 9.09 1.65
CA TYR A 160 -14.11 8.83 2.99
C TYR A 160 -13.14 9.93 3.39
N LYS A 161 -13.45 10.60 4.49
CA LYS A 161 -12.55 11.58 5.10
C LYS A 161 -11.78 10.91 6.22
N MET A 162 -10.45 10.93 6.15
CA MET A 162 -9.61 10.52 7.25
C MET A 162 -9.71 11.56 8.39
N ILE A 163 -9.99 11.08 9.57
CA ILE A 163 -9.94 11.87 10.80
C ILE A 163 -8.57 11.64 11.46
N PRO A 164 -7.91 12.68 11.99
CA PRO A 164 -6.61 12.51 12.64
C PRO A 164 -6.66 11.51 13.80
N ASN A 165 -5.66 10.62 13.85
CA ASN A 165 -5.64 9.54 14.83
C ASN A 165 -5.52 10.04 16.28
N ASP A 166 -4.84 11.17 16.47
CA ASP A 166 -4.61 11.77 17.78
C ASP A 166 -5.86 12.30 18.49
N ILE A 167 -6.93 12.58 17.72
CA ILE A 167 -8.23 13.01 18.26
C ILE A 167 -9.26 11.89 18.33
N CYS A 168 -8.90 10.67 17.89
CA CYS A 168 -9.81 9.53 17.83
C CYS A 168 -9.41 8.44 18.81
N ARG A 169 -10.40 7.69 19.27
CA ARG A 169 -10.18 6.42 19.97
C ARG A 169 -11.24 5.39 19.55
N VAL A 170 -10.85 4.15 19.44
CA VAL A 170 -11.77 3.04 19.20
C VAL A 170 -12.69 2.89 20.41
N SER A 171 -13.99 2.77 20.17
CA SER A 171 -14.99 2.65 21.24
C SER A 171 -15.10 1.25 21.87
N GLY A 172 -14.38 0.25 21.32
CA GLY A 172 -14.51 -1.15 21.71
C GLY A 172 -15.76 -1.85 21.16
N ILE A 173 -16.65 -1.11 20.49
CA ILE A 173 -17.84 -1.66 19.86
C ILE A 173 -17.49 -2.07 18.44
N MET A 174 -17.77 -3.34 18.10
CA MET A 174 -17.70 -3.86 16.74
C MET A 174 -19.09 -4.06 16.16
N GLU A 175 -19.29 -3.55 14.97
CA GLU A 175 -20.48 -3.82 14.19
C GLU A 175 -20.07 -4.53 12.89
N ASN A 176 -20.54 -5.77 12.70
CA ASN A 176 -20.19 -6.57 11.52
C ASN A 176 -18.66 -6.62 11.20
N ASN A 177 -17.85 -6.82 12.25
CA ASN A 177 -16.36 -6.85 12.20
C ASN A 177 -15.69 -5.50 11.87
N ILE A 178 -16.40 -4.38 12.02
CA ILE A 178 -15.84 -3.04 11.88
C ILE A 178 -15.92 -2.31 13.22
N TYR A 179 -14.82 -1.73 13.65
CA TYR A 179 -14.75 -0.95 14.86
C TYR A 179 -15.43 0.41 14.68
N LYS A 180 -16.13 0.84 15.72
CA LYS A 180 -16.63 2.21 15.87
C LYS A 180 -15.63 3.03 16.68
N TYR A 181 -15.69 4.34 16.51
CA TYR A 181 -14.78 5.22 17.22
C TYR A 181 -15.48 6.48 17.72
N SER A 182 -14.84 7.12 18.66
CA SER A 182 -15.26 8.40 19.24
C SER A 182 -14.23 9.47 18.92
N ILE A 183 -14.69 10.70 18.75
CA ILE A 183 -13.85 11.88 18.48
C ILE A 183 -13.80 12.76 19.72
N ASP A 184 -12.59 13.18 20.10
CA ASP A 184 -12.37 14.19 21.13
C ASP A 184 -12.72 15.58 20.58
N LEU A 185 -13.90 16.08 20.96
CA LEU A 185 -14.38 17.37 20.50
C LEU A 185 -13.57 18.54 21.05
N SER A 186 -12.94 18.41 22.23
CA SER A 186 -12.13 19.47 22.82
C SER A 186 -10.90 19.83 21.99
N ARG A 187 -10.39 18.87 21.19
CA ARG A 187 -9.23 19.03 20.30
C ARG A 187 -9.57 19.65 18.94
N LEU A 188 -10.83 19.85 18.62
CA LEU A 188 -11.27 20.52 17.40
C LEU A 188 -11.26 22.05 17.52
N SER A 189 -10.67 22.61 18.57
CA SER A 189 -10.52 24.06 18.79
C SER A 189 -9.64 24.76 17.76
N ASP A 190 -8.78 24.03 17.04
CA ASP A 190 -8.01 24.57 15.93
C ASP A 190 -8.95 24.84 14.74
N GLU A 191 -9.10 26.11 14.38
CA GLU A 191 -9.99 26.59 13.32
C GLU A 191 -9.61 25.97 11.96
N TYR A 192 -8.33 25.76 11.70
CA TYR A 192 -7.84 25.06 10.50
C TYR A 192 -8.27 23.60 10.46
N LEU A 193 -8.11 22.89 11.56
CA LEU A 193 -8.52 21.50 11.66
C LEU A 193 -10.03 21.39 11.50
N LEU A 194 -10.80 22.22 12.20
CA LEU A 194 -12.25 22.24 12.14
C LEU A 194 -12.76 22.51 10.71
N ALA A 195 -12.17 23.47 10.01
CA ALA A 195 -12.55 23.79 8.63
C ALA A 195 -12.34 22.62 7.66
N THR A 196 -11.44 21.68 7.99
CA THR A 196 -11.20 20.48 7.18
C THR A 196 -12.15 19.33 7.50
N MET A 197 -12.92 19.41 8.58
CA MET A 197 -13.85 18.34 8.98
C MET A 197 -15.14 18.36 8.16
N PRO A 198 -15.81 17.21 8.01
CA PRO A 198 -17.14 17.13 7.43
C PRO A 198 -18.13 18.02 8.18
N ILE A 199 -19.09 18.59 7.45
CA ILE A 199 -20.11 19.51 8.03
C ILE A 199 -20.82 18.94 9.26
N PRO A 200 -21.21 17.64 9.31
CA PRO A 200 -21.83 17.08 10.50
C PRO A 200 -20.93 17.18 11.75
N ILE A 201 -19.61 16.96 11.58
CA ILE A 201 -18.64 17.07 12.69
C ILE A 201 -18.47 18.54 13.11
N GLN A 202 -18.46 19.48 12.17
CA GLN A 202 -18.43 20.92 12.49
C GLN A 202 -19.64 21.35 13.33
N LYS A 203 -20.85 20.93 12.90
CA LYS A 203 -22.10 21.19 13.67
C LYS A 203 -22.07 20.50 15.03
N LEU A 204 -21.48 19.33 15.15
CA LEU A 204 -21.31 18.63 16.41
C LEU A 204 -20.40 19.42 17.36
N TYR A 205 -19.31 19.99 16.86
CA TYR A 205 -18.43 20.85 17.62
C TYR A 205 -19.11 22.15 18.09
N GLU A 206 -19.91 22.79 17.22
CA GLU A 206 -20.71 23.98 17.60
C GLU A 206 -21.69 23.65 18.75
N ARG A 207 -22.34 22.49 18.69
CA ARG A 207 -23.22 22.00 19.77
C ARG A 207 -22.46 21.70 21.05
N PHE A 208 -21.24 21.18 20.95
CA PHE A 208 -20.38 20.96 22.11
C PHE A 208 -20.00 22.27 22.78
N ASN A 209 -19.54 23.26 22.02
CA ASN A 209 -19.17 24.59 22.58
C ASN A 209 -20.33 25.35 23.16
N SER A 210 -21.55 25.17 22.65
CA SER A 210 -22.75 25.77 23.21
C SER A 210 -23.28 25.06 24.45
N GLY A 211 -22.66 23.95 24.88
CA GLY A 211 -23.13 23.13 26.00
C GLY A 211 -24.36 22.27 25.69
N ALA A 212 -24.84 22.25 24.45
CA ALA A 212 -26.02 21.50 24.04
C ALA A 212 -25.85 19.97 24.10
N LEU A 213 -24.62 19.50 24.27
CA LEU A 213 -24.29 18.07 24.37
C LEU A 213 -24.05 17.58 25.80
N ASN A 214 -24.14 18.45 26.83
CA ASN A 214 -23.81 18.07 28.21
C ASN A 214 -24.64 16.90 28.76
N ASN A 215 -25.84 16.68 28.21
CA ASN A 215 -26.74 15.59 28.62
C ASN A 215 -26.86 14.49 27.53
N ASP A 216 -26.04 14.50 26.51
CA ASP A 216 -26.04 13.47 25.49
C ASP A 216 -25.21 12.26 25.99
N GLU A 217 -25.82 11.08 26.08
CA GLU A 217 -25.19 9.84 26.56
C GLU A 217 -23.99 9.39 25.69
N ARG A 218 -23.91 9.92 24.45
CA ARG A 218 -22.81 9.65 23.54
C ARG A 218 -21.55 10.47 23.82
N LEU A 219 -21.64 11.48 24.68
CA LEU A 219 -20.50 12.30 25.07
C LEU A 219 -19.95 11.81 26.42
N VAL A 220 -18.75 11.21 26.38
CA VAL A 220 -18.04 10.74 27.57
C VAL A 220 -16.63 11.32 27.57
N ASP A 221 -16.24 12.06 28.60
CA ASP A 221 -14.92 12.67 28.75
C ASP A 221 -14.44 13.46 27.50
N ASN A 222 -15.32 14.31 26.96
CA ASN A 222 -15.13 15.07 25.70
C ASN A 222 -15.10 14.23 24.42
N TYR A 223 -15.13 12.91 24.53
CA TYR A 223 -15.21 12.00 23.38
C TYR A 223 -16.67 11.76 23.01
N TYR A 224 -17.01 12.10 21.80
CA TYR A 224 -18.35 11.87 21.25
C TYR A 224 -18.37 10.65 20.37
N HIS A 225 -19.24 9.69 20.69
CA HIS A 225 -19.43 8.48 19.90
C HIS A 225 -20.23 8.79 18.63
N LEU A 226 -19.65 8.50 17.47
CA LEU A 226 -20.28 8.73 16.17
C LEU A 226 -21.36 7.68 15.87
N GLU A 227 -22.35 8.09 15.06
CA GLU A 227 -23.47 7.24 14.70
C GLU A 227 -23.05 6.07 13.79
N GLU A 228 -23.87 5.03 13.78
CA GLU A 228 -23.69 3.86 12.95
C GLU A 228 -23.72 4.24 11.45
N GLY A 229 -22.86 3.60 10.66
CA GLY A 229 -22.81 3.79 9.21
C GLY A 229 -21.89 4.90 8.72
N GLU A 230 -21.63 5.94 9.53
CA GLU A 230 -20.76 7.05 9.15
C GLU A 230 -19.32 6.88 9.63
N ALA A 231 -19.14 6.30 10.83
CA ALA A 231 -17.83 6.08 11.44
C ALA A 231 -17.30 4.68 11.16
N VAL A 232 -16.10 4.60 10.63
CA VAL A 232 -15.40 3.36 10.32
C VAL A 232 -13.98 3.46 10.84
N ALA A 233 -13.58 2.51 11.67
CA ALA A 233 -12.20 2.41 12.12
C ALA A 233 -11.59 1.06 11.72
N PHE A 234 -10.36 1.12 11.23
CA PHE A 234 -9.53 -0.05 10.95
C PHE A 234 -8.37 -0.09 11.92
N LEU A 235 -8.10 -1.27 12.46
CA LEU A 235 -6.88 -1.58 13.20
C LEU A 235 -6.11 -2.66 12.43
N PHE A 236 -4.82 -2.47 12.26
CA PHE A 236 -3.99 -3.47 11.60
C PHE A 236 -3.82 -4.71 12.48
N ASP A 237 -3.65 -4.52 13.78
CA ASP A 237 -3.61 -5.59 14.75
C ASP A 237 -5.00 -6.08 15.15
N ASP A 238 -5.04 -7.27 15.76
CA ASP A 238 -6.28 -7.82 16.29
C ASP A 238 -6.79 -6.97 17.45
N GLY A 239 -7.77 -6.14 17.15
CA GLY A 239 -8.33 -5.16 18.07
C GLY A 239 -9.17 -5.72 19.22
N ASN A 240 -9.29 -7.07 19.35
CA ASN A 240 -10.08 -7.69 20.42
C ASN A 240 -9.55 -7.37 21.82
N THR A 241 -8.27 -7.06 21.95
CA THR A 241 -7.63 -6.77 23.24
C THR A 241 -7.04 -5.37 23.34
N ARG A 242 -7.09 -4.55 22.26
CA ARG A 242 -6.37 -3.29 22.16
C ARG A 242 -7.23 -2.20 21.53
N THR A 243 -7.11 -1.00 22.06
CA THR A 243 -7.88 0.17 21.63
C THR A 243 -7.10 1.11 20.69
N LYS A 244 -5.83 0.78 20.41
CA LYS A 244 -4.94 1.58 19.54
C LYS A 244 -4.13 0.67 18.63
N GLY A 245 -3.93 1.09 17.40
CA GLY A 245 -3.10 0.42 16.42
C GLY A 245 -1.66 0.95 16.43
N VAL A 246 -0.70 0.04 16.40
CA VAL A 246 0.73 0.35 16.30
C VAL A 246 1.17 0.18 14.85
N PRO A 247 2.02 1.07 14.30
CA PRO A 247 2.59 0.89 12.96
C PRO A 247 3.22 -0.49 12.81
N PRO A 248 2.80 -1.32 11.85
CA PRO A 248 3.23 -2.73 11.77
C PRO A 248 4.73 -2.90 11.56
N PHE A 249 5.40 -1.91 10.99
CA PHE A 249 6.85 -1.93 10.75
C PHE A 249 7.66 -1.12 11.78
N CYS A 250 7.07 -0.79 12.95
CA CYS A 250 7.78 0.00 13.97
C CYS A 250 9.07 -0.66 14.45
N TYR A 251 9.16 -1.99 14.45
CA TYR A 251 10.35 -2.75 14.83
C TYR A 251 11.56 -2.53 13.90
N LEU A 252 11.36 -1.84 12.76
CA LEU A 252 12.43 -1.46 11.85
C LEU A 252 12.98 -0.04 12.09
N PHE A 253 12.30 0.77 12.90
CA PHE A 253 12.64 2.19 13.02
C PHE A 253 14.06 2.43 13.51
N ASP A 254 14.52 1.69 14.51
CA ASP A 254 15.88 1.76 15.02
C ASP A 254 16.92 1.40 13.96
N LYS A 255 16.62 0.40 13.13
CA LYS A 255 17.53 -0.08 12.08
C LYS A 255 17.60 0.90 10.92
N ILE A 256 16.44 1.45 10.51
CA ILE A 256 16.34 2.43 9.43
C ILE A 256 17.05 3.74 9.84
N TYR A 257 16.88 4.18 11.09
CA TYR A 257 17.53 5.38 11.59
C TYR A 257 19.05 5.27 11.57
N ARG A 258 19.60 4.09 11.88
CA ARG A 258 21.04 3.82 11.83
C ARG A 258 21.64 3.81 10.42
N ILE A 259 20.83 3.60 9.38
CA ILE A 259 21.35 3.64 8.00
C ILE A 259 21.94 5.00 7.67
N ASP A 260 21.28 6.09 8.06
CA ASP A 260 21.75 7.46 7.81
C ASP A 260 23.11 7.70 8.48
N GLU A 261 23.35 7.14 9.68
CA GLU A 261 24.65 7.20 10.39
C GLU A 261 25.72 6.38 9.64
N ILE A 262 25.39 5.14 9.25
CA ILE A 262 26.30 4.25 8.52
C ILE A 262 26.67 4.85 7.15
N GLU A 263 25.74 5.49 6.45
CA GLU A 263 26.03 6.20 5.19
C GLU A 263 27.01 7.35 5.41
N SER A 264 26.80 8.13 6.46
CA SER A 264 27.72 9.22 6.82
C SER A 264 29.11 8.69 7.12
N ASP A 265 29.21 7.61 7.90
CA ASP A 265 30.48 6.97 8.27
C ASP A 265 31.18 6.37 7.03
N ASP A 266 30.43 5.75 6.11
CA ASP A 266 31.00 5.21 4.86
C ASP A 266 31.51 6.33 3.94
N LEU A 267 30.82 7.48 3.89
CA LEU A 267 31.26 8.66 3.14
C LEU A 267 32.52 9.28 3.76
N GLU A 268 32.58 9.43 5.08
CA GLU A 268 33.74 9.95 5.80
C GLU A 268 34.94 8.99 5.65
N SER A 269 34.71 7.70 5.79
CA SER A 269 35.73 6.67 5.57
C SER A 269 36.25 6.71 4.12
N SER A 270 35.35 6.83 3.13
CA SER A 270 35.76 6.93 1.73
C SER A 270 36.54 8.22 1.44
N ALA A 271 36.16 9.33 2.08
CA ALA A 271 36.90 10.58 1.98
C ALA A 271 38.28 10.45 2.64
N THR A 272 38.38 9.75 3.77
CA THR A 272 39.62 9.48 4.48
C THR A 272 40.53 8.53 3.71
N ASP A 273 39.99 7.47 3.09
CA ASP A 273 40.74 6.55 2.23
C ASP A 273 41.28 7.24 0.97
N ALA A 274 40.60 8.29 0.51
CA ALA A 274 41.05 9.13 -0.60
C ALA A 274 42.13 10.13 -0.22
N LEU A 275 42.35 10.39 1.10
CA LEU A 275 43.39 11.28 1.60
C LEU A 275 44.77 10.64 1.43
N LYS A 276 45.60 11.29 0.66
CA LYS A 276 47.03 10.93 0.56
C LYS A 276 47.86 11.89 1.38
N ILE A 277 48.64 11.36 2.29
CA ILE A 277 49.58 12.18 3.07
C ILE A 277 50.95 12.05 2.41
N ILE A 278 51.46 13.18 1.92
CA ILE A 278 52.84 13.28 1.42
C ILE A 278 53.69 13.86 2.51
N HIS A 279 54.64 13.08 2.97
CA HIS A 279 55.63 13.55 3.92
C HIS A 279 56.85 14.10 3.18
N GLN A 280 57.09 15.39 3.30
CA GLN A 280 58.29 16.06 2.79
C GLN A 280 59.30 16.14 3.93
N LYS A 281 60.34 15.32 3.88
CA LYS A 281 61.41 15.33 4.88
C LYS A 281 62.30 16.57 4.70
N ALA A 282 62.39 17.38 5.72
CA ALA A 282 63.35 18.50 5.74
C ALA A 282 64.77 17.96 5.89
N PRO A 283 65.76 18.45 5.09
CA PRO A 283 67.13 18.02 5.18
C PRO A 283 67.78 18.49 6.53
N THR A 284 68.41 17.55 7.26
CA THR A 284 69.11 17.82 8.53
C THR A 284 70.54 17.31 8.42
N ASN A 285 71.45 17.93 9.19
CA ASN A 285 72.81 17.44 9.40
C ASN A 285 72.82 16.24 10.38
N ASP A 286 73.98 15.64 10.62
CA ASP A 286 74.15 14.51 11.53
C ASP A 286 73.86 14.86 13.01
N GLU A 287 73.85 16.16 13.38
CA GLU A 287 73.50 16.70 14.66
C GLU A 287 72.05 17.04 14.84
N GLY A 288 71.21 16.85 13.81
CA GLY A 288 69.78 17.10 13.82
C GLY A 288 69.35 18.54 13.49
N GLU A 289 70.29 19.42 13.15
CA GLU A 289 69.98 20.80 12.75
C GLU A 289 69.54 20.89 11.29
N LEU A 290 68.60 21.79 11.00
CA LEU A 290 68.11 22.01 9.65
C LEU A 290 69.20 22.57 8.74
N LEU A 291 69.48 21.90 7.62
CA LEU A 291 70.41 22.36 6.59
C LEU A 291 69.87 23.49 5.70
N MET A 292 68.62 23.84 5.88
CA MET A 292 67.94 24.85 5.05
C MET A 292 67.16 25.81 5.95
N ASP A 293 67.18 27.08 5.57
CA ASP A 293 66.45 28.14 6.28
C ASP A 293 64.94 27.84 6.26
N VAL A 294 64.29 28.05 7.43
CA VAL A 294 62.86 27.82 7.64
C VAL A 294 62.00 28.58 6.63
N ASP A 295 62.40 29.80 6.25
CA ASP A 295 61.68 30.61 5.26
C ASP A 295 61.72 29.97 3.87
N ILE A 296 62.81 29.37 3.50
CA ILE A 296 62.98 28.66 2.22
C ILE A 296 62.17 27.39 2.22
N LEU A 297 62.22 26.62 3.31
CA LEU A 297 61.42 25.41 3.51
C LEU A 297 59.92 25.66 3.45
N SER A 298 59.49 26.77 4.08
CA SER A 298 58.10 27.24 4.01
C SER A 298 57.64 27.59 2.57
N LYS A 299 58.49 28.22 1.80
CA LYS A 299 58.19 28.53 0.37
C LYS A 299 58.03 27.25 -0.46
N TYR A 300 58.90 26.26 -0.25
CA TYR A 300 58.77 24.95 -0.93
C TYR A 300 57.50 24.21 -0.49
N HIS A 301 57.19 24.21 0.82
CA HIS A 301 55.96 23.64 1.33
C HIS A 301 54.73 24.28 0.66
N GLN A 302 54.67 25.59 0.64
CA GLN A 302 53.54 26.35 0.00
C GLN A 302 53.45 26.12 -1.49
N ALA A 303 54.57 26.08 -2.22
CA ALA A 303 54.64 25.79 -3.63
C ALA A 303 54.10 24.40 -3.94
N THR A 304 54.50 23.40 -3.16
CA THR A 304 54.01 22.02 -3.29
C THR A 304 52.52 21.95 -2.97
N LYS A 305 52.06 22.59 -1.88
CA LYS A 305 50.65 22.62 -1.46
C LYS A 305 49.72 23.24 -2.53
N ARG A 306 50.19 24.28 -3.26
CA ARG A 306 49.42 24.91 -4.33
C ARG A 306 49.19 24.00 -5.53
N ASN A 307 50.06 23.08 -5.80
CA ASN A 307 50.04 22.19 -6.94
C ASN A 307 49.38 20.83 -6.66
N LEU A 308 48.99 20.59 -5.40
CA LEU A 308 48.38 19.33 -5.01
C LEU A 308 46.82 19.40 -5.02
N PRO A 309 46.14 18.32 -5.39
CA PRO A 309 44.69 18.22 -5.25
C PRO A 309 44.25 18.38 -3.78
N LYS A 310 43.01 18.82 -3.57
CA LYS A 310 42.46 19.03 -2.19
C LYS A 310 42.44 17.76 -1.33
N SER A 311 42.51 16.58 -1.95
CA SER A 311 42.57 15.28 -1.25
C SER A 311 43.97 14.87 -0.81
N VAL A 312 44.99 15.72 -0.99
CA VAL A 312 46.37 15.43 -0.61
C VAL A 312 46.79 16.40 0.48
N VAL A 313 47.14 15.86 1.65
CA VAL A 313 47.72 16.64 2.74
C VAL A 313 49.23 16.50 2.68
N ILE A 314 49.93 17.63 2.76
CA ILE A 314 51.41 17.68 2.84
C ILE A 314 51.83 18.02 4.24
N THR A 315 52.79 17.26 4.76
CA THR A 315 53.46 17.58 6.03
C THR A 315 54.95 17.75 5.75
N THR A 316 55.56 18.75 6.34
CA THR A 316 57.00 19.00 6.25
C THR A 316 57.58 18.96 7.66
N ASN A 317 58.44 17.97 7.93
CA ASN A 317 58.99 17.75 9.27
C ASN A 317 60.42 17.14 9.13
N PRO A 318 61.37 17.49 9.99
CA PRO A 318 62.69 16.88 10.03
C PRO A 318 62.68 15.42 10.59
N LEU A 319 61.62 15.05 11.34
CA LEU A 319 61.48 13.72 11.92
C LEU A 319 61.00 12.70 10.90
N PRO A 320 61.44 11.45 10.93
CA PRO A 320 60.88 10.40 10.11
C PRO A 320 59.44 10.17 10.53
N MET A 321 58.52 10.20 9.59
CA MET A 321 57.12 9.98 9.82
C MET A 321 56.69 8.71 9.08
N GLU A 322 56.20 7.74 9.81
CA GLU A 322 55.58 6.56 9.19
C GLU A 322 54.11 6.85 8.90
N VAL A 323 53.72 6.69 7.66
CA VAL A 323 52.34 6.86 7.26
C VAL A 323 51.68 5.48 7.23
N TYR A 324 50.85 5.23 8.23
CA TYR A 324 49.98 4.04 8.21
C TYR A 324 48.78 4.35 7.36
N THR A 325 48.71 3.77 6.18
CA THR A 325 47.46 3.70 5.37
C THR A 325 46.59 2.62 5.99
N LEU A 326 45.52 3.03 6.65
CA LEU A 326 44.44 2.12 7.03
C LEU A 326 43.72 1.67 5.77
N GLN A 327 44.31 0.73 5.05
CA GLN A 327 43.61 0.11 3.91
C GLN A 327 42.54 -0.81 4.47
N ARG A 328 41.28 -0.46 4.23
CA ARG A 328 40.17 -1.40 4.39
C ARG A 328 40.52 -2.65 3.59
N GLN A 329 40.45 -3.83 4.20
CA GLN A 329 40.66 -5.08 3.45
C GLN A 329 39.68 -5.12 2.28
N ALA A 330 40.20 -5.11 1.06
CA ALA A 330 39.47 -5.07 -0.20
C ALA A 330 38.55 -6.29 -0.47
N ASN A 331 38.38 -7.16 0.50
CA ASN A 331 37.63 -8.42 0.39
C ASN A 331 36.20 -8.32 0.93
N ALA A 332 35.69 -7.15 1.33
CA ALA A 332 34.29 -7.00 1.65
C ALA A 332 33.49 -6.82 0.33
N SER A 333 32.79 -7.85 -0.11
CA SER A 333 31.98 -7.83 -1.33
C SER A 333 30.87 -6.78 -1.34
N LEU A 334 30.56 -6.18 -0.19
CA LEU A 334 29.52 -5.18 -0.01
C LEU A 334 30.01 -4.10 0.96
N THR A 335 29.61 -2.83 0.75
CA THR A 335 29.82 -1.73 1.67
C THR A 335 28.99 -1.92 2.95
N SER A 336 29.36 -1.23 4.05
CA SER A 336 28.60 -1.29 5.31
C SER A 336 27.15 -0.87 5.10
N THR A 337 26.94 0.16 4.29
CA THR A 337 25.62 0.67 3.89
C THR A 337 24.80 -0.39 3.16
N GLN A 338 25.38 -1.09 2.19
CA GLN A 338 24.66 -2.16 1.46
C GLN A 338 24.23 -3.29 2.39
N LYS A 339 25.08 -3.71 3.33
CA LYS A 339 24.74 -4.71 4.35
C LYS A 339 23.63 -4.23 5.28
N ALA A 340 23.60 -2.95 5.63
CA ALA A 340 22.56 -2.37 6.47
C ALA A 340 21.21 -2.37 5.73
N TYR A 341 21.16 -2.04 4.45
CA TYR A 341 19.97 -2.14 3.63
C TYR A 341 19.47 -3.58 3.53
N GLU A 342 20.35 -4.55 3.22
CA GLU A 342 19.98 -5.96 3.17
C GLU A 342 19.41 -6.46 4.50
N TYR A 343 19.97 -6.01 5.61
CA TYR A 343 19.48 -6.36 6.94
C TYR A 343 18.08 -5.79 7.22
N VAL A 344 17.80 -4.56 6.80
CA VAL A 344 16.47 -3.95 6.96
C VAL A 344 15.44 -4.70 6.11
N TYR A 345 15.72 -4.96 4.83
CA TYR A 345 14.80 -5.71 3.97
C TYR A 345 14.56 -7.12 4.49
N THR A 346 15.61 -7.85 4.86
CA THR A 346 15.49 -9.19 5.45
C THR A 346 14.68 -9.18 6.74
N SER A 347 14.87 -8.16 7.58
CA SER A 347 14.09 -8.00 8.81
C SER A 347 12.63 -7.63 8.55
N ALA A 348 12.34 -6.92 7.45
CA ALA A 348 10.99 -6.64 7.00
C ALA A 348 10.28 -7.86 6.40
N GLY A 349 11.02 -8.96 6.19
CA GLY A 349 10.51 -10.15 5.49
C GLY A 349 10.55 -10.02 3.97
N VAL A 350 11.13 -8.94 3.44
CA VAL A 350 11.21 -8.65 2.00
C VAL A 350 12.56 -9.09 1.46
N ASN A 351 12.58 -9.67 0.26
CA ASN A 351 13.85 -10.00 -0.37
C ASN A 351 14.56 -8.72 -0.85
N SER A 352 15.76 -8.48 -0.31
CA SER A 352 16.62 -7.37 -0.73
C SER A 352 16.94 -7.38 -2.22
N GLU A 353 16.92 -8.54 -2.85
CA GLU A 353 17.19 -8.72 -4.30
C GLU A 353 16.12 -8.07 -5.18
N LEU A 354 14.87 -7.95 -4.71
CA LEU A 354 13.81 -7.20 -5.41
C LEU A 354 14.14 -5.71 -5.53
N PHE A 355 14.96 -5.18 -4.62
CA PHE A 355 15.27 -3.77 -4.55
C PHE A 355 16.68 -3.42 -5.04
N ASN A 356 17.62 -4.35 -4.97
CA ASN A 356 19.05 -4.11 -5.28
C ASN A 356 19.44 -4.51 -6.69
N GLY A 357 18.59 -5.19 -7.47
CA GLY A 357 18.88 -5.63 -8.83
C GLY A 357 20.02 -6.66 -8.92
N SER A 358 20.41 -7.28 -7.79
CA SER A 358 21.39 -8.37 -7.79
C SER A 358 20.80 -9.64 -8.41
N LYS A 359 21.64 -10.44 -9.09
CA LYS A 359 21.21 -11.67 -9.75
C LYS A 359 20.82 -12.71 -8.70
N SER A 360 19.52 -12.91 -8.48
CA SER A 360 18.99 -13.95 -7.60
C SER A 360 18.61 -15.22 -8.36
N SER A 361 18.55 -16.34 -7.64
CA SER A 361 17.88 -17.53 -8.16
C SER A 361 16.36 -17.31 -8.13
N GLY A 362 15.66 -17.65 -9.21
CA GLY A 362 14.20 -17.45 -9.28
C GLY A 362 13.41 -18.09 -8.13
N GLU A 363 13.90 -19.15 -7.51
CA GLU A 363 13.28 -19.82 -6.35
C GLU A 363 13.36 -18.98 -5.06
N SER A 364 14.47 -18.28 -4.84
CA SER A 364 14.65 -17.39 -3.69
C SER A 364 13.63 -16.25 -3.72
N VAL A 365 13.43 -15.64 -4.89
CA VAL A 365 12.44 -14.57 -5.10
C VAL A 365 11.02 -15.06 -4.85
N VAL A 366 10.64 -16.24 -5.38
CA VAL A 366 9.30 -16.82 -5.20
C VAL A 366 9.00 -17.12 -3.73
N ASN A 367 9.97 -17.62 -2.97
CA ASN A 367 9.77 -17.90 -1.55
C ASN A 367 9.62 -16.64 -0.69
N SER A 368 10.33 -15.56 -1.05
CA SER A 368 10.18 -14.27 -0.39
C SER A 368 8.81 -13.65 -0.63
N ILE A 369 8.33 -13.68 -1.86
CA ILE A 369 7.00 -13.21 -2.24
C ILE A 369 5.89 -13.89 -1.40
N LYS A 370 6.03 -15.18 -1.10
CA LYS A 370 5.07 -15.90 -0.25
C LYS A 370 5.04 -15.39 1.20
N THR A 371 6.14 -14.88 1.71
CA THR A 371 6.18 -14.28 3.06
C THR A 371 5.47 -12.94 3.08
N ASP A 372 5.60 -12.15 2.02
CA ASP A 372 4.94 -10.85 1.86
C ASP A 372 3.41 -11.00 1.74
N GLU A 373 2.93 -12.15 1.27
CA GLU A 373 1.49 -12.46 1.16
C GLU A 373 0.76 -12.44 2.51
N MET A 374 1.44 -12.64 3.65
CA MET A 374 0.78 -12.59 4.98
C MET A 374 0.26 -11.20 5.32
N VAL A 375 1.04 -10.15 5.04
CA VAL A 375 0.62 -8.75 5.24
C VAL A 375 -0.51 -8.40 4.28
N VAL A 376 -0.39 -8.85 3.04
CA VAL A 376 -1.39 -8.68 1.98
C VAL A 376 -2.71 -9.36 2.35
N ASP A 377 -2.67 -10.60 2.83
CA ASP A 377 -3.86 -11.32 3.27
C ASP A 377 -4.58 -10.60 4.41
N ARG A 378 -3.84 -10.01 5.35
CA ARG A 378 -4.43 -9.23 6.43
C ARG A 378 -5.18 -7.99 5.91
N LEU A 379 -4.58 -7.24 4.99
CA LEU A 379 -5.25 -6.11 4.33
C LEU A 379 -6.51 -6.57 3.58
N ASN A 380 -6.42 -7.67 2.83
CA ASN A 380 -7.56 -8.23 2.12
C ASN A 380 -8.71 -8.62 3.07
N LEU A 381 -8.41 -9.22 4.23
CA LEU A 381 -9.42 -9.58 5.24
C LEU A 381 -10.10 -8.33 5.83
N ILE A 382 -9.31 -7.31 6.20
CA ILE A 382 -9.84 -6.05 6.75
C ILE A 382 -10.79 -5.40 5.75
N PHE A 383 -10.38 -5.29 4.49
CA PHE A 383 -11.18 -4.61 3.46
C PHE A 383 -12.34 -5.47 2.96
N CYS A 384 -12.22 -6.78 2.95
CA CYS A 384 -13.34 -7.68 2.68
C CYS A 384 -14.44 -7.54 3.75
N ASN A 385 -14.06 -7.49 5.02
CA ASN A 385 -15.00 -7.23 6.11
C ASN A 385 -15.67 -5.86 5.96
N PHE A 386 -14.91 -4.84 5.56
CA PHE A 386 -15.44 -3.50 5.35
C PHE A 386 -16.47 -3.45 4.22
N ILE A 387 -16.19 -4.04 3.06
CA ILE A 387 -17.20 -4.07 1.97
C ILE A 387 -18.44 -4.86 2.41
N ASN A 388 -18.27 -5.97 3.10
CA ASN A 388 -19.41 -6.73 3.62
C ASN A 388 -20.22 -5.94 4.67
N TYR A 389 -19.58 -5.10 5.46
CA TYR A 389 -20.24 -4.15 6.36
C TYR A 389 -21.08 -3.14 5.56
N GLU A 390 -20.50 -2.53 4.51
CA GLU A 390 -21.22 -1.59 3.64
C GLU A 390 -22.41 -2.25 2.91
N VAL A 391 -22.27 -3.50 2.47
CA VAL A 391 -23.35 -4.28 1.88
C VAL A 391 -24.48 -4.51 2.89
N LYS A 392 -24.16 -4.88 4.14
CA LYS A 392 -25.15 -5.10 5.20
C LYS A 392 -25.83 -3.80 5.63
N ASN A 393 -25.11 -2.67 5.65
CA ASN A 393 -25.71 -1.37 5.92
C ASN A 393 -26.72 -0.98 4.85
N LYS A 394 -26.45 -1.30 3.59
CA LYS A 394 -27.40 -1.08 2.50
C LYS A 394 -28.59 -2.04 2.56
N LYS A 395 -28.34 -3.29 2.96
CA LYS A 395 -29.37 -4.33 3.07
C LYS A 395 -29.06 -5.32 4.18
N LYS A 396 -29.79 -5.22 5.29
CA LYS A 396 -29.57 -6.05 6.50
C LYS A 396 -29.56 -7.54 6.24
N ASN A 397 -30.44 -8.04 5.36
CA ASN A 397 -30.56 -9.46 4.97
C ASN A 397 -30.14 -9.66 3.52
N ALA A 398 -28.89 -9.31 3.21
CA ALA A 398 -28.37 -9.47 1.86
C ALA A 398 -28.25 -10.96 1.49
N MET A 399 -28.73 -11.32 0.29
CA MET A 399 -28.58 -12.65 -0.29
C MET A 399 -27.19 -12.85 -0.94
N TRP A 400 -26.38 -11.81 -0.94
CA TRP A 400 -25.05 -11.79 -1.51
C TRP A 400 -24.04 -11.32 -0.47
N LYS A 401 -22.85 -11.90 -0.51
CA LYS A 401 -21.68 -11.44 0.22
C LYS A 401 -20.52 -11.18 -0.75
N VAL A 402 -19.61 -10.32 -0.34
CA VAL A 402 -18.37 -10.07 -1.08
C VAL A 402 -17.32 -11.08 -0.65
N GLU A 403 -16.67 -11.67 -1.62
CA GLU A 403 -15.44 -12.43 -1.45
C GLU A 403 -14.31 -11.78 -2.23
N MET A 404 -13.16 -11.63 -1.60
CA MET A 404 -11.98 -11.02 -2.19
C MET A 404 -11.02 -12.10 -2.62
N LEU A 405 -10.51 -12.01 -3.85
CA LEU A 405 -9.48 -12.90 -4.34
C LEU A 405 -8.13 -12.51 -3.69
N ARG A 406 -7.31 -13.51 -3.41
CA ARG A 406 -5.95 -13.30 -2.90
C ARG A 406 -4.98 -13.00 -4.03
N ASN A 407 -5.41 -12.12 -4.96
CA ASN A 407 -4.60 -11.71 -6.08
C ASN A 407 -3.59 -10.66 -5.67
N THR A 408 -2.33 -10.96 -5.96
CA THR A 408 -1.22 -10.02 -5.82
C THR A 408 -0.66 -9.68 -7.20
N TYR A 409 0.12 -8.62 -7.28
CA TYR A 409 0.84 -8.29 -8.50
C TYR A 409 1.70 -9.48 -9.01
N PHE A 410 2.25 -10.26 -8.09
CA PHE A 410 3.16 -11.36 -8.40
C PHE A 410 2.44 -12.65 -8.81
N ASN A 411 1.32 -12.99 -8.15
CA ASN A 411 0.61 -14.25 -8.41
C ASN A 411 -0.56 -14.10 -9.40
N LYS A 412 -0.79 -12.91 -9.95
CA LYS A 412 -1.93 -12.58 -10.81
C LYS A 412 -2.10 -13.60 -11.96
N LYS A 413 -1.01 -13.92 -12.65
CA LYS A 413 -1.06 -14.82 -13.81
C LYS A 413 -1.45 -16.25 -13.41
N ASP A 414 -0.91 -16.75 -12.31
CA ASP A 414 -1.18 -18.10 -11.83
C ASP A 414 -2.63 -18.20 -11.32
N MET A 415 -3.10 -17.17 -10.60
CA MET A 415 -4.50 -17.08 -10.17
C MET A 415 -5.46 -17.01 -11.36
N GLN A 416 -5.16 -16.22 -12.39
CA GLN A 416 -5.96 -16.17 -13.61
C GLN A 416 -6.03 -17.53 -14.30
N THR A 417 -4.93 -18.26 -14.39
CA THR A 417 -4.87 -19.60 -14.96
C THR A 417 -5.74 -20.57 -14.16
N THR A 418 -5.57 -20.61 -12.84
CA THR A 418 -6.36 -21.47 -11.96
C THR A 418 -7.86 -21.15 -12.03
N MET A 419 -8.22 -19.87 -11.99
CA MET A 419 -9.64 -19.45 -12.09
C MET A 419 -10.24 -19.75 -13.45
N ARG A 420 -9.44 -19.64 -14.54
CA ARG A 420 -9.86 -20.05 -15.87
C ARG A 420 -10.16 -21.55 -15.94
N GLU A 421 -9.26 -22.37 -15.41
CA GLU A 421 -9.45 -23.83 -15.36
C GLU A 421 -10.70 -24.22 -14.59
N ASN A 422 -10.95 -23.59 -13.44
CA ASN A 422 -12.18 -23.76 -12.68
C ASN A 422 -13.42 -23.35 -13.48
N ALA A 423 -13.36 -22.22 -14.19
CA ALA A 423 -14.45 -21.74 -15.01
C ALA A 423 -14.75 -22.65 -16.20
N MET A 424 -13.71 -23.29 -16.79
CA MET A 424 -13.87 -24.27 -17.88
C MET A 424 -14.62 -25.53 -17.45
N VAL A 425 -14.49 -25.96 -16.19
CA VAL A 425 -15.29 -27.06 -15.63
C VAL A 425 -16.62 -26.58 -15.06
N GLY A 426 -16.99 -25.31 -15.26
CA GLY A 426 -18.30 -24.75 -14.91
C GLY A 426 -18.37 -24.09 -13.53
N ILE A 427 -17.28 -24.00 -12.79
CA ILE A 427 -17.24 -23.49 -11.41
C ILE A 427 -16.57 -22.10 -11.37
N GLY A 428 -17.15 -21.16 -10.59
CA GLY A 428 -16.48 -19.90 -10.28
C GLY A 428 -16.30 -18.90 -11.44
N LYS A 429 -17.23 -18.84 -12.37
CA LYS A 429 -17.16 -17.90 -13.52
C LYS A 429 -17.00 -16.43 -13.08
N LEU A 430 -17.71 -16.00 -12.02
CA LEU A 430 -17.59 -14.64 -11.50
C LEU A 430 -16.21 -14.37 -10.88
N ALA A 431 -15.63 -15.37 -10.20
CA ALA A 431 -14.28 -15.27 -9.68
C ALA A 431 -13.23 -15.15 -10.80
N TYR A 432 -13.44 -15.88 -11.91
CA TYR A 432 -12.59 -15.76 -13.10
C TYR A 432 -12.64 -14.35 -13.69
N LEU A 433 -13.82 -13.80 -13.92
CA LEU A 433 -13.99 -12.43 -14.45
C LEU A 433 -13.35 -11.40 -13.51
N SER A 434 -13.52 -11.57 -12.19
CA SER A 434 -12.87 -10.73 -11.20
C SER A 434 -11.35 -10.82 -11.29
N SER A 435 -10.77 -12.01 -11.48
CA SER A 435 -9.31 -12.20 -11.65
C SER A 435 -8.74 -11.48 -12.88
N LEU A 436 -9.56 -11.24 -13.89
CA LEU A 436 -9.22 -10.42 -15.07
C LEU A 436 -9.25 -8.92 -14.75
N GLY A 437 -9.79 -8.52 -13.60
CA GLY A 437 -9.88 -7.14 -13.15
C GLY A 437 -11.25 -6.50 -13.28
N TYR A 438 -12.28 -7.25 -13.73
CA TYR A 438 -13.65 -6.74 -13.79
C TYR A 438 -14.22 -6.52 -12.38
N THR A 439 -14.93 -5.42 -12.19
CA THR A 439 -15.76 -5.22 -10.99
C THR A 439 -17.03 -6.05 -11.08
N PRO A 440 -17.74 -6.33 -9.97
CA PRO A 440 -19.01 -7.06 -10.04
C PRO A 440 -20.02 -6.47 -11.03
N LEU A 441 -20.11 -5.14 -11.07
CA LEU A 441 -21.01 -4.45 -11.99
C LEU A 441 -20.57 -4.61 -13.44
N THR A 442 -19.30 -4.35 -13.73
CA THR A 442 -18.78 -4.43 -15.11
C THR A 442 -18.75 -5.86 -15.64
N ALA A 443 -18.51 -6.86 -14.78
CA ALA A 443 -18.54 -8.27 -15.16
C ALA A 443 -19.92 -8.69 -15.66
N MET A 444 -20.98 -8.38 -14.91
CA MET A 444 -22.35 -8.72 -15.32
C MET A 444 -22.82 -7.89 -16.51
N SER A 445 -22.50 -6.57 -16.52
CA SER A 445 -22.87 -5.70 -17.64
C SER A 445 -22.22 -6.16 -18.95
N ALA A 446 -20.95 -6.57 -18.92
CA ALA A 446 -20.26 -7.09 -20.09
C ALA A 446 -20.92 -8.40 -20.61
N LEU A 447 -21.19 -9.35 -19.69
CA LEU A 447 -21.83 -10.62 -20.05
C LEU A 447 -23.23 -10.41 -20.67
N PHE A 448 -24.07 -9.54 -20.08
CA PHE A 448 -25.38 -9.23 -20.62
C PHE A 448 -25.30 -8.53 -21.97
N TYR A 449 -24.37 -7.58 -22.11
CA TYR A 449 -24.16 -6.88 -23.38
C TYR A 449 -23.70 -7.83 -24.49
N GLU A 450 -22.75 -8.71 -24.22
CA GLU A 450 -22.25 -9.70 -25.16
C GLU A 450 -23.36 -10.66 -25.59
N ALA A 451 -24.22 -11.11 -24.66
CA ALA A 451 -25.35 -11.98 -24.95
C ALA A 451 -26.42 -11.27 -25.79
N GLU A 452 -26.80 -10.03 -25.45
CA GLU A 452 -27.81 -9.26 -26.16
C GLU A 452 -27.36 -8.91 -27.58
N MET A 453 -26.09 -8.54 -27.75
CA MET A 453 -25.51 -8.24 -29.06
C MET A 453 -25.18 -9.49 -29.87
N GLN A 454 -25.38 -10.68 -29.30
CA GLN A 454 -25.07 -11.97 -29.93
C GLN A 454 -23.65 -12.03 -30.51
N LEU A 455 -22.69 -11.51 -29.77
CA LEU A 455 -21.30 -11.41 -30.22
C LEU A 455 -20.67 -12.77 -30.57
N GLU A 456 -21.20 -13.86 -30.03
CA GLU A 456 -20.78 -15.23 -30.37
C GLU A 456 -21.00 -15.56 -31.87
N GLN A 457 -21.91 -14.88 -32.54
CA GLN A 457 -22.13 -15.04 -33.99
C GLN A 457 -20.98 -14.46 -34.81
N TYR A 458 -20.34 -13.40 -34.28
CA TYR A 458 -19.23 -12.69 -34.94
C TYR A 458 -17.89 -13.20 -34.49
N PHE A 459 -17.75 -13.55 -33.21
CA PHE A 459 -16.53 -14.00 -32.58
C PHE A 459 -16.72 -15.37 -31.93
N ARG A 460 -16.81 -16.41 -32.79
CA ARG A 460 -16.99 -17.79 -32.29
C ARG A 460 -15.72 -18.23 -31.53
N PRO A 461 -15.84 -18.64 -30.26
CA PRO A 461 -14.71 -19.24 -29.57
C PRO A 461 -14.29 -20.51 -30.31
N LEU A 462 -12.99 -20.79 -30.32
CA LEU A 462 -12.47 -22.07 -30.81
C LEU A 462 -13.19 -23.19 -30.03
N ALA A 463 -13.81 -24.11 -30.73
CA ALA A 463 -14.53 -25.24 -30.13
C ALA A 463 -13.51 -26.05 -29.31
N SER A 464 -13.62 -26.03 -27.96
CA SER A 464 -12.87 -26.94 -27.13
C SER A 464 -13.54 -28.31 -27.19
N GLY A 465 -12.73 -29.39 -27.23
CA GLY A 465 -13.24 -30.75 -27.29
C GLY A 465 -14.16 -31.16 -26.10
N TYR A 466 -14.30 -30.31 -25.10
CA TYR A 466 -15.20 -30.46 -23.95
C TYR A 466 -16.59 -29.86 -24.15
N ASN A 467 -16.77 -28.97 -25.12
CA ASN A 467 -18.07 -28.32 -25.41
C ASN A 467 -18.72 -28.80 -26.69
N SER A 468 -18.31 -29.94 -27.24
CA SER A 468 -19.07 -30.60 -28.28
C SER A 468 -20.33 -31.20 -27.68
N SER A 469 -21.37 -30.37 -27.42
CA SER A 469 -22.76 -30.87 -27.39
C SER A 469 -23.01 -31.57 -28.70
N SER A 470 -23.55 -32.76 -28.62
CA SER A 470 -23.79 -33.72 -29.67
C SER A 470 -24.89 -33.28 -30.70
N GLU A 471 -25.06 -32.00 -30.94
CA GLU A 471 -25.92 -31.46 -31.99
C GLU A 471 -25.11 -30.52 -32.85
N ASP A 472 -24.84 -30.97 -34.06
CA ASP A 472 -24.26 -30.21 -35.19
C ASP A 472 -22.80 -29.74 -35.12
N VAL A 473 -21.85 -30.65 -34.92
CA VAL A 473 -20.67 -30.60 -35.75
C VAL A 473 -20.76 -31.78 -36.72
N GLY A 474 -21.46 -31.54 -37.79
CA GLY A 474 -21.47 -32.45 -38.88
C GLY A 474 -20.08 -32.75 -39.36
N ARG A 475 -19.60 -33.91 -39.00
CA ARG A 475 -18.76 -34.69 -39.87
C ARG A 475 -19.60 -34.84 -41.10
N THR A 476 -19.35 -34.10 -42.18
CA THR A 476 -19.89 -34.40 -43.49
C THR A 476 -19.63 -35.88 -43.71
N SER A 477 -20.71 -36.67 -43.62
CA SER A 477 -20.72 -38.03 -44.15
C SER A 477 -20.39 -37.87 -45.61
N ASN A 478 -19.21 -38.27 -46.01
CA ASN A 478 -18.88 -38.56 -47.38
C ASN A 478 -19.66 -39.83 -47.80
N GLU A 479 -20.93 -39.65 -48.03
CA GLU A 479 -21.65 -40.54 -48.97
C GLU A 479 -21.59 -39.88 -50.34
N ASN A 480 -20.95 -40.59 -51.25
CA ASN A 480 -20.72 -40.34 -52.65
C ASN A 480 -19.45 -39.60 -53.02
N ASN A 481 -18.39 -40.42 -53.13
CA ASN A 481 -17.56 -40.37 -54.33
C ASN A 481 -16.84 -41.72 -54.51
N ASN A 482 -17.40 -42.53 -55.30
CA ASN A 482 -16.67 -43.51 -56.08
C ASN A 482 -15.78 -42.77 -57.09
N ASP A 483 -14.59 -43.32 -57.30
CA ASP A 483 -13.67 -43.06 -58.37
C ASP A 483 -12.77 -41.82 -58.21
N THR A 484 -11.61 -42.03 -57.62
CA THR A 484 -10.33 -41.93 -58.37
C THR A 484 -9.16 -42.35 -57.47
N GLU A 485 -8.52 -43.44 -57.87
CA GLU A 485 -7.15 -43.83 -57.44
C GLU A 485 -6.18 -42.73 -57.79
N LEU A 486 -5.47 -42.21 -56.79
CA LEU A 486 -4.19 -41.53 -56.99
C LEU A 486 -3.27 -41.81 -55.83
N ASN A 487 -2.18 -42.50 -56.19
CA ASN A 487 -1.01 -42.93 -55.44
C ASN A 487 -0.54 -41.93 -54.39
N ALA A 488 -0.42 -42.39 -53.15
CA ALA A 488 0.36 -41.74 -52.12
C ALA A 488 1.84 -42.24 -52.20
N PRO A 489 2.81 -41.36 -52.14
CA PRO A 489 4.21 -41.80 -52.03
C PRO A 489 4.49 -42.27 -50.58
N GLN A 490 5.14 -43.46 -50.51
CA GLN A 490 5.71 -44.04 -49.28
C GLN A 490 6.75 -43.11 -48.71
N ALA A 491 6.63 -42.78 -47.44
CA ALA A 491 7.70 -42.15 -46.68
C ALA A 491 8.68 -43.22 -46.21
N GLU A 492 9.90 -43.13 -46.68
CA GLU A 492 11.02 -43.94 -46.27
C GLU A 492 11.45 -43.67 -44.82
N ASN A 493 11.73 -44.76 -44.14
CA ASN A 493 12.35 -44.83 -42.82
C ASN A 493 13.70 -44.10 -42.77
N ALA A 494 13.85 -43.08 -42.00
CA ALA A 494 15.16 -42.55 -41.61
C ALA A 494 15.61 -43.17 -40.28
N THR A 495 16.61 -43.99 -40.37
CA THR A 495 17.42 -44.61 -39.34
C THR A 495 18.05 -43.57 -38.40
N LYS A 496 18.02 -43.84 -37.11
CA LYS A 496 18.82 -43.16 -36.08
C LYS A 496 20.30 -43.49 -36.23
N PRO A 497 21.21 -42.53 -36.05
CA PRO A 497 22.61 -42.83 -35.70
C PRO A 497 22.78 -42.89 -34.18
N GLN A 498 23.74 -43.67 -33.79
CA GLN A 498 24.21 -44.01 -32.46
C GLN A 498 24.62 -42.83 -31.59
#